data_329b2cac2a5b6eccac74da6086aca6eb
#
_entry.id   329b2cac2a5b6eccac74da6086aca6eb
#
_cell.length_a   1.000
_cell.length_b   1.000
_cell.length_c   1.000
_cell.angle_alpha   90.00
_cell.angle_beta   90.00
_cell.angle_gamma   90.00
#
_symmetry.space_group_name_H-M   'P 1'
#
loop_
_entity.id
_entity.type
_entity.pdbx_description
1 polymer ?
#
loop_
_entity_poly.entity_id
_entity_poly.type
_entity_poly.pdbx_seq_one_letter_code
_entity_poly.pdbx_strand_id
1 'polypeptide(L)'
;HKLDMVSNRLSLPDFNHHRASDDALVVARIMGRFLPMLAEQGAKTVNDIQAVYRKIKPADHSKSRHMILLVKNKVGLKNLYELVSQSYLKYYHKTPTVPKSLLVQHREGILVGSACGMGELYGAVMHGASDAELRRIASFYDYLEIQPIGNNHFLVDNGVVRDETVLEDYNRRIIKIGRELNKPVIAASDVHFLDKEDEQYRKILQAAKKFSDAD
;
A
#
# COMPACT_ATOMS: atom_id res chain seq x y z
N HIS A 1 2.33 15.28 -11.06
CA HIS A 1 2.39 16.75 -11.16
C HIS A 1 2.24 17.17 -12.62
N LYS A 2 1.54 18.31 -12.88
CA LYS A 2 1.44 18.86 -14.23
C LYS A 2 2.76 19.54 -14.62
N LEU A 3 3.07 19.59 -15.92
CA LEU A 3 4.34 20.07 -16.44
C LEU A 3 4.61 21.56 -16.06
N ASP A 4 3.56 22.38 -16.12
CA ASP A 4 3.55 23.78 -15.69
C ASP A 4 3.97 23.94 -14.21
N MET A 5 3.41 23.10 -13.33
CA MET A 5 3.73 23.15 -11.91
C MET A 5 5.21 22.84 -11.63
N VAL A 6 5.77 21.89 -12.36
CA VAL A 6 7.20 21.52 -12.23
C VAL A 6 8.08 22.63 -12.78
N SER A 7 7.73 23.17 -13.95
CA SER A 7 8.45 24.30 -14.57
C SER A 7 8.51 25.52 -13.66
N ASN A 8 7.36 25.93 -13.12
CA ASN A 8 7.26 27.07 -12.19
C ASN A 8 8.07 26.86 -10.92
N ARG A 9 8.01 25.62 -10.34
CA ARG A 9 8.78 25.29 -9.12
C ARG A 9 10.30 25.33 -9.35
N LEU A 10 10.75 25.10 -10.57
CA LEU A 10 12.17 25.18 -10.96
C LEU A 10 12.55 26.56 -11.51
N SER A 11 11.65 27.53 -11.46
CA SER A 11 11.84 28.90 -11.98
C SER A 11 12.31 28.88 -13.45
N LEU A 12 11.71 28.00 -14.26
CA LEU A 12 11.96 27.93 -15.70
C LEU A 12 11.04 28.92 -16.44
N PRO A 13 11.45 29.42 -17.63
CA PRO A 13 10.65 30.32 -18.45
C PRO A 13 9.28 29.74 -18.79
N ASP A 14 8.27 30.59 -18.91
CA ASP A 14 6.94 30.23 -19.37
C ASP A 14 6.98 29.61 -20.77
N PHE A 15 6.02 28.74 -21.07
CA PHE A 15 5.91 28.05 -22.34
C PHE A 15 4.44 27.85 -22.76
N ASN A 16 4.21 27.67 -24.04
CA ASN A 16 2.86 27.42 -24.58
C ASN A 16 2.52 25.94 -24.44
N HIS A 17 1.57 25.65 -23.54
CA HIS A 17 1.04 24.31 -23.35
C HIS A 17 0.41 23.73 -24.64
N HIS A 18 0.53 22.41 -24.80
CA HIS A 18 -0.03 21.63 -25.90
C HIS A 18 0.61 21.91 -27.27
N ARG A 19 1.78 22.53 -27.31
CA ARG A 19 2.67 22.51 -28.48
C ARG A 19 3.79 21.52 -28.21
N ALA A 20 3.86 20.47 -29.06
CA ALA A 20 4.81 19.36 -28.86
C ALA A 20 6.27 19.82 -28.76
N SER A 21 6.67 20.86 -29.52
CA SER A 21 8.01 21.45 -29.46
C SER A 21 8.29 22.15 -28.13
N ASP A 22 7.31 22.90 -27.62
CA ASP A 22 7.43 23.68 -26.40
C ASP A 22 7.42 22.76 -25.18
N ASP A 23 6.55 21.77 -25.18
CA ASP A 23 6.49 20.73 -24.16
C ASP A 23 7.81 19.94 -24.10
N ALA A 24 8.37 19.54 -25.25
CA ALA A 24 9.66 18.84 -25.34
C ALA A 24 10.82 19.71 -24.82
N LEU A 25 10.83 21.00 -25.17
CA LEU A 25 11.85 21.96 -24.70
C LEU A 25 11.79 22.12 -23.18
N VAL A 26 10.59 22.23 -22.61
CA VAL A 26 10.45 22.37 -21.15
C VAL A 26 10.88 21.09 -20.45
N VAL A 27 10.54 19.89 -20.95
CA VAL A 27 11.04 18.62 -20.43
C VAL A 27 12.56 18.58 -20.45
N ALA A 28 13.19 18.98 -21.56
CA ALA A 28 14.65 19.04 -21.66
C ALA A 28 15.26 20.01 -20.61
N ARG A 29 14.65 21.18 -20.40
CA ARG A 29 15.07 22.16 -19.37
C ARG A 29 14.92 21.60 -17.95
N ILE A 30 13.82 20.91 -17.65
CA ILE A 30 13.59 20.23 -16.37
C ILE A 30 14.66 19.17 -16.15
N MET A 31 14.96 18.34 -17.15
CA MET A 31 16.03 17.33 -17.07
C MET A 31 17.39 17.99 -16.86
N GLY A 32 17.68 19.09 -17.56
CA GLY A 32 18.91 19.87 -17.36
C GLY A 32 19.09 20.37 -15.92
N ARG A 33 18.00 20.61 -15.17
CA ARG A 33 18.05 20.94 -13.74
C ARG A 33 18.17 19.72 -12.85
N PHE A 34 17.48 18.63 -13.18
CA PHE A 34 17.48 17.42 -12.34
C PHE A 34 18.78 16.62 -12.44
N LEU A 35 19.39 16.53 -13.61
CA LEU A 35 20.61 15.73 -13.78
C LEU A 35 21.78 16.17 -12.86
N PRO A 36 22.11 17.47 -12.73
CA PRO A 36 23.11 17.91 -11.76
C PRO A 36 22.70 17.58 -10.31
N MET A 37 21.44 17.81 -9.93
CA MET A 37 20.94 17.50 -8.58
C MET A 37 21.04 16.01 -8.25
N LEU A 38 20.76 15.14 -9.23
CA LEU A 38 20.91 13.69 -9.09
C LEU A 38 22.39 13.29 -8.99
N ALA A 39 23.27 13.94 -9.76
CA ALA A 39 24.70 13.69 -9.69
C ALA A 39 25.29 14.07 -8.32
N GLU A 40 24.85 15.19 -7.72
CA GLU A 40 25.21 15.59 -6.35
C GLU A 40 24.76 14.57 -5.30
N GLN A 41 23.65 13.86 -5.57
CA GLN A 41 23.15 12.78 -4.72
C GLN A 41 23.82 11.42 -5.01
N GLY A 42 24.80 11.38 -5.91
CA GLY A 42 25.61 10.21 -6.24
C GLY A 42 25.10 9.36 -7.41
N ALA A 43 24.11 9.82 -8.18
CA ALA A 43 23.68 9.16 -9.40
C ALA A 43 24.64 9.50 -10.56
N LYS A 44 25.42 8.51 -11.03
CA LYS A 44 26.33 8.64 -12.18
C LYS A 44 25.75 8.02 -13.44
N THR A 45 24.82 7.10 -13.30
CA THR A 45 24.16 6.37 -14.39
C THR A 45 22.64 6.35 -14.19
N VAL A 46 21.90 5.99 -15.24
CA VAL A 46 20.43 5.83 -15.16
C VAL A 46 20.04 4.79 -14.10
N ASN A 47 20.84 3.74 -13.92
CA ASN A 47 20.59 2.71 -12.91
C ASN A 47 20.74 3.26 -11.47
N ASP A 48 21.60 4.24 -11.25
CA ASP A 48 21.80 4.86 -9.94
C ASP A 48 20.61 5.73 -9.52
N ILE A 49 19.85 6.26 -10.49
CA ILE A 49 18.67 7.10 -10.23
C ILE A 49 17.66 6.38 -9.33
N GLN A 50 17.44 5.09 -9.56
CA GLN A 50 16.57 4.27 -8.72
C GLN A 50 17.07 4.14 -7.28
N ALA A 51 18.38 3.99 -7.11
CA ALA A 51 18.99 3.88 -5.79
C ALA A 51 18.94 5.23 -5.04
N VAL A 52 19.23 6.33 -5.73
CA VAL A 52 19.09 7.70 -5.20
C VAL A 52 17.63 8.00 -4.86
N TYR A 53 16.71 7.68 -5.75
CA TYR A 53 15.26 7.87 -5.51
C TYR A 53 14.79 7.12 -4.26
N ARG A 54 15.21 5.89 -4.03
CA ARG A 54 14.88 5.12 -2.82
C ARG A 54 15.40 5.75 -1.53
N LYS A 55 16.54 6.45 -1.59
CA LYS A 55 17.12 7.18 -0.45
C LYS A 55 16.41 8.50 -0.17
N ILE A 56 16.05 9.22 -1.23
CA ILE A 56 15.42 10.55 -1.14
C ILE A 56 13.90 10.44 -0.95
N LYS A 57 13.29 9.34 -1.42
CA LYS A 57 11.85 9.15 -1.32
C LYS A 57 11.44 9.23 0.14
N PRO A 58 10.73 10.29 0.58
CA PRO A 58 10.06 10.24 1.87
C PRO A 58 9.20 8.97 1.86
N ALA A 59 9.13 8.31 3.01
CA ALA A 59 8.29 7.13 3.15
C ALA A 59 6.98 7.36 2.39
N ASP A 60 6.63 6.44 1.49
CA ASP A 60 5.51 6.63 0.56
C ASP A 60 4.20 6.74 1.36
N HIS A 61 3.91 7.93 1.84
CA HIS A 61 2.65 8.25 2.53
C HIS A 61 1.44 8.15 1.60
N SER A 62 1.66 7.91 0.30
CA SER A 62 0.59 7.80 -0.70
C SER A 62 -0.11 6.43 -0.69
N LYS A 63 0.49 5.41 -0.07
CA LYS A 63 -0.09 4.06 0.00
C LYS A 63 -0.42 3.69 1.44
N SER A 64 -1.63 4.04 1.87
CA SER A 64 -2.21 3.43 3.06
C SER A 64 -2.32 1.92 2.86
N ARG A 65 -2.16 1.15 3.96
CA ARG A 65 -2.30 -0.30 3.97
C ARG A 65 -3.38 -0.67 4.97
N HIS A 66 -4.13 -1.71 4.66
CA HIS A 66 -5.10 -2.24 5.61
C HIS A 66 -4.40 -2.86 6.81
N MET A 67 -5.03 -2.72 7.96
CA MET A 67 -4.58 -3.29 9.22
C MET A 67 -5.81 -3.54 10.11
N ILE A 68 -5.81 -4.64 10.85
CA ILE A 68 -6.89 -4.94 11.79
C ILE A 68 -6.45 -4.55 13.20
N LEU A 69 -7.32 -3.87 13.93
CA LEU A 69 -7.13 -3.53 15.32
C LEU A 69 -8.25 -4.15 16.14
N LEU A 70 -7.90 -5.08 17.04
CA LEU A 70 -8.84 -5.74 17.94
C LEU A 70 -8.61 -5.29 19.38
N VAL A 71 -9.67 -4.81 20.03
CA VAL A 71 -9.62 -4.37 21.41
C VAL A 71 -9.63 -5.56 22.37
N LYS A 72 -8.69 -5.61 23.30
CA LYS A 72 -8.57 -6.64 24.34
C LYS A 72 -9.26 -6.24 25.66
N ASN A 73 -9.28 -4.95 25.97
CA ASN A 73 -9.73 -4.43 27.25
C ASN A 73 -10.12 -2.94 27.14
N LYS A 74 -10.55 -2.35 28.26
CA LYS A 74 -11.00 -0.93 28.29
C LYS A 74 -9.89 0.07 27.94
N VAL A 75 -8.61 -0.23 28.22
CA VAL A 75 -7.48 0.60 27.83
C VAL A 75 -7.35 0.60 26.31
N GLY A 76 -7.39 -0.58 25.70
CA GLY A 76 -7.38 -0.71 24.24
C GLY A 76 -8.58 -0.02 23.57
N LEU A 77 -9.77 -0.05 24.19
CA LEU A 77 -10.93 0.66 23.66
C LEU A 77 -10.70 2.18 23.64
N LYS A 78 -10.16 2.74 24.72
CA LYS A 78 -9.79 4.16 24.77
C LYS A 78 -8.75 4.49 23.70
N ASN A 79 -7.70 3.67 23.59
CA ASN A 79 -6.64 3.88 22.61
C ASN A 79 -7.16 3.78 21.17
N LEU A 80 -8.10 2.86 20.89
CA LEU A 80 -8.74 2.77 19.58
C LEU A 80 -9.54 4.03 19.25
N TYR A 81 -10.33 4.56 20.19
CA TYR A 81 -11.05 5.81 19.98
C TYR A 81 -10.11 6.98 19.72
N GLU A 82 -8.99 7.05 20.43
CA GLU A 82 -7.97 8.09 20.20
C GLU A 82 -7.38 7.98 18.78
N LEU A 83 -7.00 6.77 18.35
CA LEU A 83 -6.49 6.50 17.01
C LEU A 83 -7.49 6.89 15.93
N VAL A 84 -8.77 6.49 16.09
CA VAL A 84 -9.83 6.83 15.14
C VAL A 84 -10.04 8.34 15.11
N SER A 85 -10.14 9.02 16.26
CA SER A 85 -10.29 10.47 16.33
C SER A 85 -9.14 11.20 15.61
N GLN A 86 -7.90 10.81 15.87
CA GLN A 86 -6.74 11.44 15.22
C GLN A 86 -6.69 11.14 13.72
N SER A 87 -7.15 9.97 13.28
CA SER A 87 -7.19 9.63 11.86
C SER A 87 -8.09 10.56 11.06
N TYR A 88 -9.18 11.04 11.66
CA TYR A 88 -10.10 12.00 11.04
C TYR A 88 -9.69 13.46 11.25
N LEU A 89 -9.19 13.82 12.42
CA LEU A 89 -8.91 15.22 12.76
C LEU A 89 -7.54 15.68 12.26
N LYS A 90 -6.55 14.78 12.23
CA LYS A 90 -5.15 15.14 11.96
C LYS A 90 -4.55 14.47 10.73
N TYR A 91 -4.95 13.23 10.45
CA TYR A 91 -4.33 12.41 9.41
C TYR A 91 -5.29 12.06 8.26
N TYR A 92 -6.39 12.80 8.13
CA TYR A 92 -7.32 12.62 7.02
C TYR A 92 -6.72 13.17 5.72
N HIS A 93 -6.57 12.28 4.74
CA HIS A 93 -6.20 12.65 3.39
C HIS A 93 -6.98 11.80 2.39
N LYS A 94 -8.12 12.30 1.91
CA LYS A 94 -9.14 11.56 1.14
C LYS A 94 -9.81 10.44 1.94
N THR A 95 -9.05 9.68 2.69
CA THR A 95 -9.49 8.64 3.63
C THR A 95 -8.78 8.82 4.97
N PRO A 96 -9.40 8.40 6.09
CA PRO A 96 -8.73 8.42 7.39
C PRO A 96 -7.57 7.42 7.40
N THR A 97 -6.41 7.85 7.89
CA THR A 97 -5.21 7.02 7.99
C THR A 97 -4.59 7.14 9.38
N VAL A 98 -3.83 6.12 9.78
CA VAL A 98 -3.12 6.11 11.06
C VAL A 98 -1.65 5.83 10.81
N PRO A 99 -0.73 6.76 11.14
CA PRO A 99 0.70 6.47 11.10
C PRO A 99 1.07 5.32 12.04
N LYS A 100 1.94 4.41 11.61
CA LYS A 100 2.43 3.32 12.47
C LYS A 100 3.05 3.83 13.77
N SER A 101 3.74 4.96 13.74
CA SER A 101 4.31 5.59 14.94
C SER A 101 3.24 5.97 15.98
N LEU A 102 2.10 6.48 15.53
CA LEU A 102 0.97 6.78 16.39
C LEU A 102 0.34 5.51 16.96
N LEU A 103 0.18 4.46 16.14
CA LEU A 103 -0.31 3.16 16.59
C LEU A 103 0.60 2.57 17.67
N VAL A 104 1.93 2.65 17.52
CA VAL A 104 2.88 2.16 18.52
C VAL A 104 2.69 2.86 19.86
N GLN A 105 2.43 4.17 19.87
CA GLN A 105 2.18 4.95 21.10
C GLN A 105 0.88 4.56 21.81
N HIS A 106 -0.11 4.04 21.07
CA HIS A 106 -1.45 3.67 21.57
C HIS A 106 -1.71 2.16 21.49
N ARG A 107 -0.64 1.33 21.45
CA ARG A 107 -0.78 -0.12 21.20
C ARG A 107 -1.29 -0.91 22.42
N GLU A 108 -1.18 -0.35 23.61
CA GLU A 108 -1.62 -1.04 24.83
C GLU A 108 -3.10 -1.44 24.75
N GLY A 109 -3.39 -2.70 25.06
CA GLY A 109 -4.75 -3.26 25.02
C GLY A 109 -5.31 -3.49 23.61
N ILE A 110 -4.51 -3.38 22.54
CA ILE A 110 -4.89 -3.64 21.16
C ILE A 110 -4.07 -4.80 20.60
N LEU A 111 -4.73 -5.75 19.91
CA LEU A 111 -4.09 -6.72 19.02
C LEU A 111 -4.09 -6.16 17.60
N VAL A 112 -2.97 -6.34 16.93
CA VAL A 112 -2.77 -5.85 15.56
C VAL A 112 -2.64 -7.03 14.61
N GLY A 113 -3.53 -7.12 13.62
CA GLY A 113 -3.54 -8.13 12.57
C GLY A 113 -3.01 -7.62 11.24
N SER A 114 -2.47 -8.54 10.42
CA SER A 114 -1.85 -8.20 9.13
C SER A 114 -2.85 -7.84 8.02
N ALA A 115 -4.13 -8.06 8.26
CA ALA A 115 -5.25 -7.81 7.35
C ALA A 115 -5.19 -8.59 6.02
N CYS A 116 -5.98 -8.12 5.04
CA CYS A 116 -6.27 -8.76 3.77
C CYS A 116 -5.20 -8.53 2.68
N GLY A 117 -5.54 -8.81 1.42
CA GLY A 117 -4.70 -8.57 0.24
C GLY A 117 -4.18 -7.12 0.11
N MET A 118 -4.90 -6.15 0.69
CA MET A 118 -4.47 -4.75 0.76
C MET A 118 -3.56 -4.44 1.96
N GLY A 119 -3.25 -5.43 2.80
CA GLY A 119 -2.31 -5.31 3.91
C GLY A 119 -0.85 -5.20 3.44
N GLU A 120 0.02 -4.77 4.35
CA GLU A 120 1.45 -4.63 4.03
C GLU A 120 2.13 -5.98 3.82
N LEU A 121 1.79 -6.99 4.64
CA LEU A 121 2.43 -8.32 4.56
C LEU A 121 2.07 -9.03 3.26
N TYR A 122 0.77 -9.09 2.92
CA TYR A 122 0.33 -9.74 1.69
C TYR A 122 0.88 -9.01 0.46
N GLY A 123 0.84 -7.67 0.46
CA GLY A 123 1.44 -6.86 -0.59
C GLY A 123 2.95 -7.11 -0.77
N ALA A 124 3.70 -7.31 0.32
CA ALA A 124 5.12 -7.67 0.25
C ALA A 124 5.33 -9.06 -0.35
N VAL A 125 4.48 -10.04 -0.01
CA VAL A 125 4.51 -11.39 -0.61
C VAL A 125 4.26 -11.32 -2.11
N MET A 126 3.22 -10.60 -2.55
CA MET A 126 2.89 -10.37 -3.96
C MET A 126 4.05 -9.76 -4.76
N HIS A 127 4.78 -8.83 -4.16
CA HIS A 127 5.93 -8.16 -4.81
C HIS A 127 7.25 -8.94 -4.68
N GLY A 128 7.21 -10.20 -4.25
CA GLY A 128 8.37 -11.07 -4.20
C GLY A 128 9.40 -10.70 -3.14
N ALA A 129 8.98 -10.06 -2.03
CA ALA A 129 9.88 -9.73 -0.92
C ALA A 129 10.59 -10.98 -0.38
N SER A 130 11.84 -10.81 0.07
CA SER A 130 12.60 -11.90 0.68
C SER A 130 11.99 -12.36 2.00
N ASP A 131 12.27 -13.61 2.41
CA ASP A 131 11.79 -14.12 3.69
C ASP A 131 12.31 -13.30 4.88
N ALA A 132 13.50 -12.69 4.78
CA ALA A 132 14.02 -11.78 5.79
C ALA A 132 13.16 -10.51 5.91
N GLU A 133 12.75 -9.94 4.80
CA GLU A 133 11.87 -8.76 4.77
C GLU A 133 10.46 -9.13 5.24
N LEU A 134 9.93 -10.28 4.85
CA LEU A 134 8.63 -10.76 5.33
C LEU A 134 8.62 -10.96 6.85
N ARG A 135 9.71 -11.54 7.42
CA ARG A 135 9.85 -11.65 8.88
C ARG A 135 9.88 -10.28 9.56
N ARG A 136 10.61 -9.33 9.00
CA ARG A 136 10.65 -7.95 9.53
C ARG A 136 9.27 -7.30 9.54
N ILE A 137 8.52 -7.42 8.46
CA ILE A 137 7.15 -6.89 8.36
C ILE A 137 6.22 -7.63 9.33
N ALA A 138 6.23 -8.96 9.30
CA ALA A 138 5.36 -9.79 10.12
C ALA A 138 5.61 -9.61 11.62
N SER A 139 6.83 -9.26 12.02
CA SER A 139 7.18 -9.02 13.43
C SER A 139 6.38 -7.88 14.06
N PHE A 140 5.87 -6.95 13.27
CA PHE A 140 5.04 -5.84 13.75
C PHE A 140 3.66 -6.28 14.23
N TYR A 141 3.10 -7.35 13.69
CA TYR A 141 1.74 -7.82 13.95
C TYR A 141 1.70 -8.80 15.12
N ASP A 142 0.58 -8.88 15.83
CA ASP A 142 0.35 -9.86 16.88
C ASP A 142 -0.10 -11.20 16.29
N TYR A 143 -0.83 -11.17 15.16
CA TYR A 143 -1.24 -12.33 14.39
C TYR A 143 -1.22 -12.01 12.89
N LEU A 144 -1.17 -13.05 12.06
CA LEU A 144 -1.18 -12.92 10.61
C LEU A 144 -2.48 -13.48 10.05
N GLU A 145 -2.88 -13.00 8.87
CA GLU A 145 -4.09 -13.44 8.19
C GLU A 145 -3.77 -14.02 6.83
N ILE A 146 -4.49 -15.09 6.49
CA ILE A 146 -4.62 -15.62 5.14
C ILE A 146 -6.09 -15.58 4.72
N GLN A 147 -6.35 -15.55 3.43
CA GLN A 147 -7.70 -15.46 2.88
C GLN A 147 -7.99 -16.61 1.93
N PRO A 148 -9.27 -16.94 1.69
CA PRO A 148 -9.66 -17.84 0.62
C PRO A 148 -9.09 -17.37 -0.72
N ILE A 149 -8.74 -18.33 -1.58
CA ILE A 149 -8.16 -18.04 -2.90
C ILE A 149 -9.10 -17.14 -3.72
N GLY A 150 -10.41 -17.41 -3.66
CA GLY A 150 -11.42 -16.62 -4.37
C GLY A 150 -11.40 -15.12 -4.09
N ASN A 151 -10.99 -14.70 -2.88
CA ASN A 151 -10.92 -13.25 -2.55
C ASN A 151 -9.86 -12.49 -3.36
N ASN A 152 -8.88 -13.20 -3.88
CA ASN A 152 -7.78 -12.64 -4.66
C ASN A 152 -7.76 -13.18 -6.10
N HIS A 153 -8.83 -13.87 -6.56
CA HIS A 153 -8.91 -14.47 -7.89
C HIS A 153 -8.78 -13.43 -9.00
N PHE A 154 -9.27 -12.20 -8.74
CA PHE A 154 -9.12 -11.07 -9.67
C PHE A 154 -7.66 -10.82 -10.10
N LEU A 155 -6.66 -11.26 -9.32
CA LEU A 155 -5.25 -11.18 -9.72
C LEU A 155 -4.92 -12.15 -10.86
N VAL A 156 -5.63 -13.29 -10.94
CA VAL A 156 -5.54 -14.23 -12.07
C VAL A 156 -6.26 -13.67 -13.28
N ASP A 157 -7.49 -13.18 -13.08
CA ASP A 157 -8.33 -12.63 -14.15
C ASP A 157 -7.68 -11.44 -14.85
N ASN A 158 -7.02 -10.58 -14.07
CA ASN A 158 -6.27 -9.43 -14.56
C ASN A 158 -4.84 -9.77 -15.06
N GLY A 159 -4.44 -11.05 -15.08
CA GLY A 159 -3.12 -11.49 -15.55
C GLY A 159 -1.95 -11.01 -14.68
N VAL A 160 -2.21 -10.60 -13.43
CA VAL A 160 -1.16 -10.19 -12.47
C VAL A 160 -0.38 -11.41 -11.98
N VAL A 161 -1.06 -12.54 -11.80
CA VAL A 161 -0.48 -13.84 -11.49
C VAL A 161 -0.96 -14.87 -12.51
N ARG A 162 -0.18 -15.93 -12.71
CA ARG A 162 -0.42 -16.94 -13.75
C ARG A 162 -1.69 -17.76 -13.48
N ASP A 163 -1.88 -18.21 -12.25
CA ASP A 163 -2.95 -19.10 -11.84
C ASP A 163 -3.13 -19.10 -10.31
N GLU A 164 -4.15 -19.84 -9.83
CA GLU A 164 -4.48 -19.96 -8.41
C GLU A 164 -3.36 -20.58 -7.56
N THR A 165 -2.47 -21.38 -8.15
CA THR A 165 -1.36 -22.02 -7.40
C THR A 165 -0.42 -20.95 -6.83
N VAL A 166 -0.26 -19.83 -7.52
CA VAL A 166 0.53 -18.69 -7.03
C VAL A 166 -0.14 -18.07 -5.81
N LEU A 167 -1.47 -17.94 -5.81
CA LEU A 167 -2.23 -17.42 -4.66
C LEU A 167 -2.12 -18.36 -3.45
N GLU A 168 -2.17 -19.68 -3.69
CA GLU A 168 -1.92 -20.67 -2.64
C GLU A 168 -0.50 -20.53 -2.07
N ASP A 169 0.51 -20.33 -2.92
CA ASP A 169 1.89 -20.15 -2.48
C ASP A 169 2.07 -18.88 -1.63
N TYR A 170 1.33 -17.81 -1.92
CA TYR A 170 1.30 -16.62 -1.07
C TYR A 170 0.81 -16.97 0.34
N ASN A 171 -0.31 -17.69 0.46
CA ASN A 171 -0.82 -18.15 1.73
C ASN A 171 0.17 -19.07 2.46
N ARG A 172 0.79 -20.04 1.75
CA ARG A 172 1.81 -20.95 2.30
C ARG A 172 3.02 -20.17 2.86
N ARG A 173 3.47 -19.13 2.16
CA ARG A 173 4.57 -18.27 2.63
C ARG A 173 4.19 -17.54 3.92
N ILE A 174 2.99 -16.97 4.02
CA ILE A 174 2.52 -16.31 5.24
C ILE A 174 2.44 -17.30 6.40
N ILE A 175 1.91 -18.52 6.17
CA ILE A 175 1.84 -19.59 7.17
C ILE A 175 3.25 -19.95 7.66
N LYS A 176 4.20 -20.13 6.73
CA LYS A 176 5.60 -20.42 7.06
C LYS A 176 6.19 -19.34 7.97
N ILE A 177 6.07 -18.07 7.60
CA ILE A 177 6.57 -16.95 8.39
C ILE A 177 5.91 -16.89 9.76
N GLY A 178 4.60 -17.12 9.85
CA GLY A 178 3.88 -17.18 11.13
C GLY A 178 4.42 -18.27 12.06
N ARG A 179 4.67 -19.46 11.52
CA ARG A 179 5.30 -20.57 12.30
C ARG A 179 6.70 -20.21 12.76
N GLU A 180 7.54 -19.65 11.90
CA GLU A 180 8.92 -19.23 12.23
C GLU A 180 8.94 -18.17 13.34
N LEU A 181 7.97 -17.27 13.37
CA LEU A 181 7.85 -16.20 14.36
C LEU A 181 7.00 -16.58 15.58
N ASN A 182 6.50 -17.81 15.65
CA ASN A 182 5.56 -18.29 16.67
C ASN A 182 4.35 -17.36 16.83
N LYS A 183 3.77 -16.94 15.71
CA LYS A 183 2.57 -16.08 15.66
C LYS A 183 1.36 -16.86 15.16
N PRO A 184 0.16 -16.64 15.73
CA PRO A 184 -1.06 -17.18 15.18
C PRO A 184 -1.24 -16.78 13.73
N VAL A 185 -1.65 -17.71 12.89
CA VAL A 185 -2.11 -17.44 11.52
C VAL A 185 -3.56 -17.85 11.45
N ILE A 186 -4.43 -16.92 11.15
CA ILE A 186 -5.88 -17.14 11.09
C ILE A 186 -6.37 -17.06 9.64
N ALA A 187 -7.35 -17.89 9.30
CA ALA A 187 -8.08 -17.79 8.05
C ALA A 187 -9.22 -16.79 8.22
N ALA A 188 -9.11 -15.64 7.57
CA ALA A 188 -10.12 -14.59 7.56
C ALA A 188 -10.82 -14.58 6.21
N SER A 189 -12.15 -14.70 6.20
CA SER A 189 -12.92 -14.80 4.96
C SER A 189 -13.15 -13.47 4.25
N ASP A 190 -12.98 -12.34 4.94
CA ASP A 190 -13.21 -10.98 4.38
C ASP A 190 -14.59 -10.83 3.72
N VAL A 191 -15.62 -11.28 4.44
CA VAL A 191 -17.01 -11.36 3.97
C VAL A 191 -17.56 -9.99 3.63
N HIS A 192 -18.18 -9.86 2.45
CA HIS A 192 -18.75 -8.62 1.95
C HIS A 192 -20.24 -8.70 1.64
N PHE A 193 -20.84 -9.86 1.76
CA PHE A 193 -22.27 -10.09 1.62
C PHE A 193 -22.71 -11.27 2.51
N LEU A 194 -24.01 -11.38 2.80
CA LEU A 194 -24.54 -12.36 3.75
C LEU A 194 -24.79 -13.72 3.06
N ASP A 195 -25.61 -13.72 2.04
CA ASP A 195 -26.03 -14.92 1.31
C ASP A 195 -25.34 -14.98 -0.06
N LYS A 196 -25.18 -16.18 -0.60
CA LYS A 196 -24.49 -16.39 -1.88
C LYS A 196 -25.14 -15.62 -3.04
N GLU A 197 -26.44 -15.46 -3.01
CA GLU A 197 -27.22 -14.74 -4.01
C GLU A 197 -26.93 -13.25 -4.02
N ASP A 198 -26.45 -12.70 -2.90
CA ASP A 198 -26.10 -11.27 -2.76
C ASP A 198 -24.84 -10.89 -3.56
N GLU A 199 -24.07 -11.88 -4.04
CA GLU A 199 -22.91 -11.63 -4.90
C GLU A 199 -23.28 -10.78 -6.12
N GLN A 200 -24.41 -11.07 -6.77
CA GLN A 200 -24.86 -10.33 -7.94
C GLN A 200 -25.18 -8.87 -7.60
N TYR A 201 -25.83 -8.63 -6.46
CA TYR A 201 -26.12 -7.26 -6.01
C TYR A 201 -24.84 -6.49 -5.70
N ARG A 202 -23.85 -7.15 -5.10
CA ARG A 202 -22.54 -6.57 -4.86
C ARG A 202 -21.84 -6.19 -6.16
N LYS A 203 -21.81 -7.08 -7.16
CA LYS A 203 -21.22 -6.82 -8.48
C LYS A 203 -21.87 -5.60 -9.16
N ILE A 204 -23.21 -5.50 -9.13
CA ILE A 204 -23.95 -4.36 -9.67
C ILE A 204 -23.54 -3.05 -8.95
N LEU A 205 -23.45 -3.07 -7.62
CA LEU A 205 -23.06 -1.89 -6.83
C LEU A 205 -21.61 -1.47 -7.11
N GLN A 206 -20.69 -2.41 -7.26
CA GLN A 206 -19.29 -2.15 -7.58
C GLN A 206 -19.17 -1.55 -8.99
N ALA A 207 -19.83 -2.15 -9.98
CA ALA A 207 -19.85 -1.64 -11.36
C ALA A 207 -20.44 -0.21 -11.43
N ALA A 208 -21.54 0.06 -10.71
CA ALA A 208 -22.13 1.40 -10.63
C ALA A 208 -21.18 2.44 -10.02
N LYS A 209 -20.33 2.04 -9.09
CA LYS A 209 -19.30 2.90 -8.47
C LYS A 209 -17.99 2.95 -9.25
N LYS A 210 -17.89 2.24 -10.38
CA LYS A 210 -16.68 2.14 -11.22
C LYS A 210 -15.44 1.65 -10.42
N PHE A 211 -15.62 0.72 -9.53
CA PHE A 211 -14.49 0.02 -8.92
C PHE A 211 -13.76 -0.81 -9.97
N SER A 212 -12.43 -0.84 -9.93
CA SER A 212 -11.58 -1.55 -10.90
C SER A 212 -11.66 -3.08 -10.79
N ASP A 213 -12.24 -3.58 -9.72
CA ASP A 213 -12.49 -5.00 -9.40
C ASP A 213 -13.96 -5.38 -9.49
N ALA A 214 -14.77 -4.56 -10.17
CA ALA A 214 -16.16 -4.87 -10.47
C ALA A 214 -16.22 -5.73 -11.75
N ASP A 215 -16.46 -7.01 -11.59
CA ASP A 215 -16.72 -7.99 -12.66
C ASP A 215 -18.21 -8.01 -13.05
#